data_88760d7717658ddf10de2361efc11df8
#
_entry.id   88760d7717658ddf10de2361efc11df8
#
_cell.length_a   1.000
_cell.length_b   1.000
_cell.length_c   1.000
_cell.angle_alpha   90.00
_cell.angle_beta   90.00
_cell.angle_gamma   90.00
#
_symmetry.space_group_name_H-M   'P 1'
#
loop_
_entity.id
_entity.type
_entity.pdbx_description
1 polymer ?
#
loop_
_entity_poly.entity_id
_entity_poly.type
_entity_poly.pdbx_seq_one_letter_code
_entity_poly.pdbx_strand_id
1 'polypeptide(L)'
;MKSNILTLFLLSLILSSSFEKGLSFLSEEGLMSELVSFANGELKGMDVSSYQGKINWQRVKEAGIKFAIFRSTVRGGEMDSQFENNYAGAKKVGIPFSIYHFSYATSPAQSKRDAQNLINKLKGRKMPIYLDLEWETQMSMGKRAVTDIGIAFVKTCKEAGYECNIYSNTDWYLHYFYPQEFIDLGCKFWLAAYGRDTGVPDMRYKPNKGEYIWQYTSKGRVDGVDGNVDLDIMYGTPSVNPEDPKPVEPITPEPIEPGKASVEKMVKITASSGVNRRSSPSSANGNNIVGGYMAGAIAQVKGITENGEWYIDKDGYYFTANPEWVSDLRGSVNCSALNVRRQPTTSSDIITTISEGTKMMVLKKEKSWYYIKLGSGTTGYVYGSYITTF
;
A
#
# COMPACT_ATOMS: atom_id res chain seq x y z
N MET A 1 28.30 -42.40 13.95
CA MET A 1 28.91 -42.70 12.63
C MET A 1 27.90 -43.05 11.52
N LYS A 2 26.69 -43.56 11.80
CA LYS A 2 25.70 -43.90 10.73
C LYS A 2 24.90 -42.72 10.18
N SER A 3 24.82 -41.59 10.92
CA SER A 3 24.10 -40.40 10.48
C SER A 3 24.83 -39.59 9.39
N ASN A 4 26.16 -39.55 9.40
CA ASN A 4 26.93 -38.74 8.46
C ASN A 4 27.05 -39.33 7.05
N ILE A 5 26.85 -40.65 6.92
CA ILE A 5 26.96 -41.33 5.62
C ILE A 5 25.71 -41.15 4.78
N LEU A 6 24.53 -41.08 5.42
CA LEU A 6 23.25 -40.84 4.73
C LEU A 6 23.15 -39.39 4.23
N THR A 7 23.68 -38.45 4.98
CA THR A 7 23.73 -37.02 4.59
C THR A 7 24.69 -36.81 3.40
N LEU A 8 25.82 -37.47 3.39
CA LEU A 8 26.77 -37.44 2.25
C LEU A 8 26.21 -38.12 0.99
N PHE A 9 25.40 -39.16 1.13
CA PHE A 9 24.79 -39.86 -0.03
C PHE A 9 23.63 -39.06 -0.63
N LEU A 10 22.82 -38.36 0.20
CA LEU A 10 21.81 -37.43 -0.28
C LEU A 10 22.45 -36.22 -0.96
N LEU A 11 23.56 -35.68 -0.43
CA LEU A 11 24.29 -34.59 -1.07
C LEU A 11 24.82 -34.99 -2.45
N SER A 12 25.33 -36.25 -2.63
CA SER A 12 25.84 -36.69 -3.93
C SER A 12 24.74 -36.88 -4.97
N LEU A 13 23.51 -37.25 -4.56
CA LEU A 13 22.35 -37.38 -5.45
C LEU A 13 21.76 -36.02 -5.87
N ILE A 14 21.78 -35.04 -4.98
CA ILE A 14 21.33 -33.67 -5.29
C ILE A 14 22.33 -32.99 -6.24
N LEU A 15 23.63 -33.17 -6.03
CA LEU A 15 24.68 -32.66 -6.91
C LEU A 15 24.61 -33.25 -8.34
N SER A 16 24.22 -34.49 -8.50
CA SER A 16 24.15 -35.15 -9.84
C SER A 16 22.92 -34.70 -10.66
N SER A 17 21.85 -34.25 -10.05
CA SER A 17 20.63 -33.80 -10.74
C SER A 17 20.56 -32.30 -11.00
N SER A 18 21.35 -31.51 -10.26
CA SER A 18 21.33 -30.04 -10.32
C SER A 18 22.45 -29.45 -11.19
N PHE A 19 23.41 -30.26 -11.59
CA PHE A 19 24.63 -29.81 -12.28
C PHE A 19 24.42 -29.43 -13.76
N GLU A 20 23.29 -29.73 -14.36
CA GLU A 20 23.06 -29.45 -15.77
C GLU A 20 22.33 -28.15 -16.10
N LYS A 21 21.81 -27.43 -15.10
CA LYS A 21 21.05 -26.19 -15.38
C LYS A 21 21.29 -25.08 -14.34
N GLY A 22 22.29 -24.27 -14.53
CA GLY A 22 22.30 -22.92 -14.01
C GLY A 22 23.16 -22.57 -12.78
N LEU A 23 23.94 -23.52 -12.22
CA LEU A 23 24.79 -23.29 -11.02
C LEU A 23 26.24 -22.86 -11.32
N SER A 24 26.56 -22.47 -12.54
CA SER A 24 27.94 -22.18 -12.98
C SER A 24 28.55 -20.84 -12.46
N PHE A 25 27.87 -20.11 -11.60
CA PHE A 25 28.31 -18.77 -11.17
C PHE A 25 28.68 -18.62 -9.68
N LEU A 26 28.51 -19.67 -8.88
CA LEU A 26 28.84 -19.61 -7.45
C LEU A 26 30.17 -20.31 -7.17
N SER A 27 30.98 -19.76 -6.26
CA SER A 27 32.12 -20.45 -5.70
C SER A 27 31.67 -21.68 -4.88
N GLU A 28 32.53 -22.71 -4.71
CA GLU A 28 32.22 -23.90 -3.89
C GLU A 28 31.74 -23.48 -2.46
N GLU A 29 32.32 -22.44 -1.88
CA GLU A 29 31.90 -21.91 -0.58
C GLU A 29 30.48 -21.29 -0.63
N GLY A 30 30.14 -20.62 -1.71
CA GLY A 30 28.80 -20.08 -1.94
C GLY A 30 27.74 -21.16 -2.11
N LEU A 31 28.07 -22.21 -2.87
CA LEU A 31 27.23 -23.41 -3.05
C LEU A 31 27.01 -24.15 -1.73
N MET A 32 28.06 -24.33 -0.94
CA MET A 32 27.97 -25.00 0.36
C MET A 32 27.20 -24.18 1.37
N SER A 33 27.34 -22.84 1.38
CA SER A 33 26.56 -21.94 2.21
C SER A 33 25.07 -21.98 1.83
N GLU A 34 24.75 -21.97 0.55
CA GLU A 34 23.38 -22.07 0.04
C GLU A 34 22.73 -23.40 0.39
N LEU A 35 23.46 -24.54 0.22
CA LEU A 35 22.98 -25.87 0.57
C LEU A 35 22.76 -26.07 2.08
N VAL A 36 23.62 -25.48 2.91
CA VAL A 36 23.49 -25.54 4.39
C VAL A 36 22.29 -24.72 4.85
N SER A 37 22.05 -23.55 4.24
CA SER A 37 20.91 -22.67 4.52
C SER A 37 19.57 -23.39 4.27
N PHE A 38 19.42 -24.05 3.13
CA PHE A 38 18.20 -24.83 2.83
C PHE A 38 18.00 -26.07 3.71
N ALA A 39 19.08 -26.64 4.25
CA ALA A 39 18.98 -27.79 5.16
C ALA A 39 18.37 -27.41 6.54
N ASN A 40 18.38 -26.14 6.91
CA ASN A 40 17.86 -25.61 8.18
C ASN A 40 16.42 -25.04 8.10
N GLY A 41 15.73 -25.20 6.97
CA GLY A 41 14.39 -24.63 6.77
C GLY A 41 14.39 -23.14 6.47
N GLU A 42 15.52 -22.56 6.11
CA GLU A 42 15.67 -21.19 5.65
C GLU A 42 15.16 -21.07 4.20
N LEU A 43 14.52 -19.94 3.88
CA LEU A 43 13.93 -19.71 2.57
C LEU A 43 14.64 -18.58 1.86
N LYS A 44 15.06 -18.80 0.62
CA LYS A 44 15.65 -17.78 -0.25
C LYS A 44 14.54 -16.91 -0.84
N GLY A 45 14.67 -15.61 -0.69
CA GLY A 45 13.78 -14.60 -1.24
C GLY A 45 14.50 -13.51 -2.00
N MET A 46 13.73 -12.59 -2.52
CA MET A 46 14.22 -11.35 -3.11
C MET A 46 13.27 -10.20 -2.85
N ASP A 47 13.79 -8.99 -2.79
CA ASP A 47 12.94 -7.81 -2.81
C ASP A 47 13.17 -6.97 -4.07
N VAL A 48 12.09 -6.33 -4.54
CA VAL A 48 12.05 -5.69 -5.84
C VAL A 48 11.17 -4.45 -5.85
N SER A 49 11.47 -3.58 -6.79
CA SER A 49 10.71 -2.38 -7.08
C SER A 49 10.64 -2.12 -8.58
N SER A 50 10.23 -0.94 -8.99
CA SER A 50 10.31 -0.51 -10.40
C SER A 50 11.75 -0.46 -10.94
N TYR A 51 12.77 -0.48 -10.09
CA TYR A 51 14.17 -0.50 -10.50
C TYR A 51 14.55 -1.79 -11.26
N GLN A 52 13.95 -2.92 -10.92
CA GLN A 52 14.17 -4.20 -11.60
C GLN A 52 13.38 -4.33 -12.91
N GLY A 53 12.54 -3.36 -13.25
CA GLY A 53 11.75 -3.38 -14.48
C GLY A 53 10.76 -4.54 -14.54
N LYS A 54 10.61 -5.13 -15.73
CA LYS A 54 9.74 -6.29 -15.93
C LYS A 54 10.43 -7.58 -15.53
N ILE A 55 9.80 -8.34 -14.65
CA ILE A 55 10.32 -9.59 -14.10
C ILE A 55 9.63 -10.79 -14.77
N ASN A 56 10.39 -11.79 -15.15
CA ASN A 56 9.86 -13.08 -15.56
C ASN A 56 9.69 -13.99 -14.34
N TRP A 57 8.53 -13.93 -13.72
CA TRP A 57 8.22 -14.63 -12.47
C TRP A 57 8.29 -16.16 -12.59
N GLN A 58 8.08 -16.73 -13.78
CA GLN A 58 8.23 -18.17 -13.99
C GLN A 58 9.71 -18.57 -13.84
N ARG A 59 10.62 -17.85 -14.46
CA ARG A 59 12.07 -18.09 -14.34
C ARG A 59 12.57 -17.83 -12.92
N VAL A 60 12.05 -16.80 -12.25
CA VAL A 60 12.34 -16.52 -10.83
C VAL A 60 11.98 -17.70 -9.93
N LYS A 61 10.81 -18.31 -10.14
CA LYS A 61 10.39 -19.51 -9.41
C LYS A 61 11.31 -20.69 -9.70
N GLU A 62 11.68 -20.91 -10.96
CA GLU A 62 12.60 -21.95 -11.40
C GLU A 62 14.02 -21.74 -10.85
N ALA A 63 14.45 -20.49 -10.66
CA ALA A 63 15.70 -20.11 -9.98
C ALA A 63 15.68 -20.37 -8.45
N GLY A 64 14.58 -20.90 -7.90
CA GLY A 64 14.52 -21.34 -6.52
C GLY A 64 14.06 -20.28 -5.52
N ILE A 65 13.62 -19.10 -5.96
CA ILE A 65 13.05 -18.07 -5.07
C ILE A 65 11.75 -18.57 -4.45
N LYS A 66 11.66 -18.48 -3.11
CA LYS A 66 10.56 -19.04 -2.31
C LYS A 66 9.61 -17.98 -1.79
N PHE A 67 10.02 -16.71 -1.72
CA PHE A 67 9.18 -15.55 -1.37
C PHE A 67 9.73 -14.29 -2.02
N ALA A 68 8.89 -13.27 -2.12
CA ALA A 68 9.29 -11.97 -2.62
C ALA A 68 8.72 -10.82 -1.78
N ILE A 69 9.34 -9.66 -1.82
CA ILE A 69 8.85 -8.44 -1.18
C ILE A 69 8.84 -7.30 -2.22
N PHE A 70 7.71 -6.60 -2.39
CA PHE A 70 7.58 -5.58 -3.43
C PHE A 70 7.49 -4.19 -2.82
N ARG A 71 8.14 -3.21 -3.44
CA ARG A 71 7.86 -1.83 -3.10
C ARG A 71 6.40 -1.50 -3.39
N SER A 72 5.68 -1.02 -2.39
CA SER A 72 4.27 -0.67 -2.53
C SER A 72 4.07 0.70 -3.14
N THR A 73 4.72 1.72 -2.58
CA THR A 73 4.54 3.12 -2.98
C THR A 73 5.87 3.84 -3.16
N VAL A 74 5.86 4.86 -3.98
CA VAL A 74 6.98 5.80 -4.16
C VAL A 74 6.76 7.07 -3.33
N ARG A 75 7.76 7.95 -3.31
CA ARG A 75 7.65 9.26 -2.65
C ARG A 75 6.46 10.02 -3.24
N GLY A 76 5.60 10.55 -2.36
CA GLY A 76 4.33 11.18 -2.76
C GLY A 76 3.12 10.23 -2.66
N GLY A 77 3.36 8.95 -2.33
CA GLY A 77 2.31 7.98 -1.99
C GLY A 77 1.63 7.31 -3.19
N GLU A 78 2.12 7.52 -4.42
CA GLU A 78 1.64 6.76 -5.57
C GLU A 78 2.17 5.32 -5.53
N MET A 79 1.41 4.38 -6.12
CA MET A 79 1.86 2.99 -6.24
C MET A 79 3.13 2.92 -7.08
N ASP A 80 4.05 2.02 -6.71
CA ASP A 80 5.20 1.70 -7.56
C ASP A 80 4.73 1.23 -8.93
N SER A 81 5.37 1.70 -10.00
CA SER A 81 4.92 1.44 -11.37
C SER A 81 4.94 -0.04 -11.78
N GLN A 82 5.73 -0.88 -11.10
CA GLN A 82 5.76 -2.33 -11.32
C GLN A 82 4.94 -3.12 -10.30
N PHE A 83 4.31 -2.46 -9.33
CA PHE A 83 3.58 -3.15 -8.26
C PHE A 83 2.54 -4.14 -8.79
N GLU A 84 1.66 -3.71 -9.69
CA GLU A 84 0.61 -4.58 -10.23
C GLU A 84 1.17 -5.73 -11.10
N ASN A 85 2.26 -5.48 -11.83
CA ASN A 85 2.94 -6.52 -12.61
C ASN A 85 3.59 -7.56 -11.70
N ASN A 86 4.25 -7.12 -10.62
CA ASN A 86 4.89 -8.00 -9.65
C ASN A 86 3.83 -8.79 -8.87
N TYR A 87 2.77 -8.14 -8.43
CA TYR A 87 1.64 -8.78 -7.75
C TYR A 87 1.02 -9.89 -8.60
N ALA A 88 0.62 -9.57 -9.84
CA ALA A 88 0.01 -10.54 -10.74
C ALA A 88 0.96 -11.68 -11.13
N GLY A 89 2.23 -11.35 -11.39
CA GLY A 89 3.24 -12.31 -11.82
C GLY A 89 3.60 -13.32 -10.72
N ALA A 90 3.92 -12.86 -9.51
CA ALA A 90 4.25 -13.74 -8.39
C ALA A 90 3.05 -14.61 -7.99
N LYS A 91 1.86 -14.02 -7.96
CA LYS A 91 0.61 -14.74 -7.67
C LYS A 91 0.36 -15.85 -8.69
N LYS A 92 0.51 -15.57 -9.98
CA LYS A 92 0.32 -16.55 -11.06
C LYS A 92 1.19 -17.79 -10.91
N VAL A 93 2.42 -17.60 -10.45
CA VAL A 93 3.37 -18.74 -10.27
C VAL A 93 3.35 -19.32 -8.85
N GLY A 94 2.56 -18.73 -7.93
CA GLY A 94 2.41 -19.20 -6.56
C GLY A 94 3.61 -18.91 -5.67
N ILE A 95 4.35 -17.82 -5.90
CA ILE A 95 5.36 -17.30 -4.97
C ILE A 95 4.65 -16.43 -3.92
N PRO A 96 4.72 -16.78 -2.62
CA PRO A 96 4.23 -15.93 -1.54
C PRO A 96 4.95 -14.58 -1.54
N PHE A 97 4.24 -13.50 -1.21
CA PHE A 97 4.86 -12.18 -1.20
C PHE A 97 4.34 -11.28 -0.08
N SER A 98 5.16 -10.33 0.28
CA SER A 98 4.91 -9.21 1.16
C SER A 98 5.15 -7.90 0.39
N ILE A 99 4.89 -6.77 1.04
CA ILE A 99 5.19 -5.46 0.46
C ILE A 99 5.98 -4.61 1.45
N TYR A 100 6.74 -3.64 0.93
CA TYR A 100 7.35 -2.64 1.77
C TYR A 100 6.93 -1.21 1.40
N HIS A 101 6.92 -0.33 2.39
CA HIS A 101 6.65 1.09 2.25
C HIS A 101 7.82 1.87 2.81
N PHE A 102 8.57 2.57 1.95
CA PHE A 102 9.67 3.45 2.37
C PHE A 102 9.10 4.70 3.04
N SER A 103 9.49 4.94 4.30
CA SER A 103 8.97 6.02 5.11
C SER A 103 9.65 7.35 4.81
N TYR A 104 8.90 8.29 4.24
CA TYR A 104 9.31 9.70 4.14
C TYR A 104 8.63 10.60 5.18
N ALA A 105 8.04 10.02 6.21
CA ALA A 105 7.30 10.76 7.21
C ALA A 105 8.24 11.52 8.15
N THR A 106 7.87 12.77 8.45
CA THR A 106 8.56 13.62 9.43
C THR A 106 7.74 13.85 10.71
N SER A 107 6.60 13.18 10.82
CA SER A 107 5.75 13.20 12.02
C SER A 107 4.86 11.98 12.10
N PRO A 108 4.40 11.57 13.30
CA PRO A 108 3.43 10.50 13.46
C PRO A 108 2.12 10.73 12.69
N ALA A 109 1.66 11.97 12.60
CA ALA A 109 0.47 12.32 11.85
C ALA A 109 0.63 12.09 10.34
N GLN A 110 1.79 12.40 9.79
CA GLN A 110 2.11 12.09 8.39
C GLN A 110 2.18 10.58 8.16
N SER A 111 2.89 9.86 9.01
CA SER A 111 3.06 8.42 8.95
C SER A 111 1.72 7.67 8.98
N LYS A 112 0.79 8.13 9.85
CA LYS A 112 -0.59 7.63 9.87
C LYS A 112 -1.32 7.86 8.54
N ARG A 113 -1.17 9.03 7.91
CA ARG A 113 -1.76 9.31 6.59
C ARG A 113 -1.16 8.44 5.49
N ASP A 114 0.15 8.21 5.55
CA ASP A 114 0.86 7.36 4.57
C ASP A 114 0.36 5.91 4.67
N ALA A 115 0.21 5.37 5.89
CA ALA A 115 -0.41 4.07 6.13
C ALA A 115 -1.84 3.99 5.58
N GLN A 116 -2.68 4.99 5.86
CA GLN A 116 -4.06 5.03 5.38
C GLN A 116 -4.12 5.11 3.85
N ASN A 117 -3.24 5.90 3.22
CA ASN A 117 -3.13 5.97 1.77
C ASN A 117 -2.76 4.62 1.16
N LEU A 118 -1.75 3.94 1.72
CA LEU A 118 -1.36 2.59 1.30
C LEU A 118 -2.53 1.61 1.41
N ILE A 119 -3.19 1.54 2.57
CA ILE A 119 -4.33 0.66 2.82
C ILE A 119 -5.44 0.87 1.77
N ASN A 120 -5.77 2.13 1.46
CA ASN A 120 -6.77 2.47 0.46
C ASN A 120 -6.36 2.00 -0.94
N LYS A 121 -5.07 2.14 -1.29
CA LYS A 121 -4.54 1.71 -2.60
C LYS A 121 -4.46 0.19 -2.74
N LEU A 122 -4.35 -0.55 -1.64
CA LEU A 122 -4.39 -2.01 -1.65
C LEU A 122 -5.77 -2.58 -1.97
N LYS A 123 -6.84 -1.78 -1.88
CA LYS A 123 -8.21 -2.16 -2.28
C LYS A 123 -8.69 -3.48 -1.64
N GLY A 124 -8.38 -3.68 -0.36
CA GLY A 124 -8.75 -4.86 0.40
C GLY A 124 -7.82 -6.07 0.25
N ARG A 125 -6.87 -6.04 -0.68
CA ARG A 125 -5.84 -7.10 -0.80
C ARG A 125 -5.02 -7.16 0.47
N LYS A 126 -4.94 -8.34 1.09
CA LYS A 126 -4.21 -8.56 2.35
C LYS A 126 -2.87 -9.23 2.06
N MET A 127 -1.82 -8.66 2.59
CA MET A 127 -0.46 -9.21 2.60
C MET A 127 0.32 -8.54 3.73
N PRO A 128 1.41 -9.14 4.23
CA PRO A 128 2.26 -8.49 5.21
C PRO A 128 2.87 -7.21 4.64
N ILE A 129 2.96 -6.17 5.48
CA ILE A 129 3.54 -4.88 5.16
C ILE A 129 4.80 -4.71 5.99
N TYR A 130 5.91 -4.32 5.38
CA TYR A 130 7.12 -3.88 6.07
C TYR A 130 7.24 -2.37 5.95
N LEU A 131 7.25 -1.67 7.09
CA LEU A 131 7.62 -0.26 7.12
C LEU A 131 9.14 -0.16 7.06
N ASP A 132 9.63 0.50 6.05
CA ASP A 132 11.04 0.72 5.79
C ASP A 132 11.49 2.03 6.44
N LEU A 133 12.30 1.92 7.49
CA LEU A 133 12.83 3.00 8.31
C LEU A 133 14.33 3.11 8.10
N GLU A 134 14.74 3.92 7.13
CA GLU A 134 16.17 4.19 6.84
C GLU A 134 16.41 5.51 6.10
N TRP A 135 15.41 6.41 6.09
CA TRP A 135 15.57 7.68 5.41
C TRP A 135 16.48 8.64 6.19
N GLU A 136 17.62 9.01 5.59
CA GLU A 136 18.66 9.84 6.21
C GLU A 136 18.12 11.12 6.87
N THR A 137 17.10 11.75 6.31
CA THR A 137 16.48 12.94 6.91
C THR A 137 15.92 12.65 8.32
N GLN A 138 15.52 11.43 8.61
CA GLN A 138 15.01 11.05 9.92
C GLN A 138 16.11 10.87 10.96
N MET A 139 17.39 10.69 10.57
CA MET A 139 18.50 10.52 11.51
C MET A 139 18.61 11.69 12.49
N SER A 140 18.42 12.92 12.02
CA SER A 140 18.51 14.13 12.84
C SER A 140 17.33 14.35 13.79
N MET A 141 16.26 13.57 13.65
CA MET A 141 15.03 13.72 14.45
C MET A 141 15.13 13.06 15.84
N GLY A 142 16.11 12.17 16.02
CA GLY A 142 16.32 11.42 17.25
C GLY A 142 15.42 10.18 17.39
N LYS A 143 15.90 9.22 18.18
CA LYS A 143 15.28 7.88 18.34
C LYS A 143 13.78 7.94 18.67
N ARG A 144 13.39 8.81 19.58
CA ARG A 144 11.99 8.91 20.02
C ARG A 144 11.07 9.30 18.87
N ALA A 145 11.42 10.31 18.11
CA ALA A 145 10.61 10.80 16.99
C ALA A 145 10.49 9.73 15.88
N VAL A 146 11.59 9.07 15.52
CA VAL A 146 11.57 7.98 14.52
C VAL A 146 10.72 6.80 14.99
N THR A 147 10.83 6.43 16.28
CA THR A 147 10.01 5.37 16.87
C THR A 147 8.52 5.74 16.82
N ASP A 148 8.15 6.96 17.20
CA ASP A 148 6.76 7.42 17.19
C ASP A 148 6.18 7.45 15.78
N ILE A 149 6.98 7.84 14.79
CA ILE A 149 6.63 7.76 13.35
C ILE A 149 6.32 6.30 12.97
N GLY A 150 7.22 5.38 13.29
CA GLY A 150 7.04 3.96 12.98
C GLY A 150 5.82 3.35 13.68
N ILE A 151 5.64 3.63 14.97
CA ILE A 151 4.50 3.14 15.76
C ILE A 151 3.17 3.63 15.18
N ALA A 152 3.10 4.89 14.72
CA ALA A 152 1.88 5.44 14.13
C ALA A 152 1.49 4.69 12.84
N PHE A 153 2.46 4.33 11.98
CA PHE A 153 2.22 3.52 10.79
C PHE A 153 1.75 2.11 11.15
N VAL A 154 2.53 1.44 12.01
CA VAL A 154 2.28 0.04 12.42
C VAL A 154 0.89 -0.10 13.03
N LYS A 155 0.54 0.76 13.98
CA LYS A 155 -0.79 0.73 14.62
C LYS A 155 -1.90 0.92 13.61
N THR A 156 -1.77 1.89 12.69
CA THR A 156 -2.77 2.15 11.65
C THR A 156 -2.97 0.94 10.73
N CYS A 157 -1.88 0.27 10.31
CA CYS A 157 -1.97 -0.94 9.51
C CYS A 157 -2.62 -2.10 10.28
N LYS A 158 -2.23 -2.31 11.55
CA LYS A 158 -2.78 -3.38 12.39
C LYS A 158 -4.25 -3.17 12.73
N GLU A 159 -4.67 -1.93 13.02
CA GLU A 159 -6.08 -1.57 13.20
C GLU A 159 -6.93 -1.85 11.97
N ALA A 160 -6.35 -1.75 10.78
CA ALA A 160 -6.99 -2.11 9.51
C ALA A 160 -6.87 -3.61 9.17
N GLY A 161 -6.35 -4.45 10.08
CA GLY A 161 -6.24 -5.90 9.93
C GLY A 161 -5.12 -6.36 9.00
N TYR A 162 -4.03 -5.60 8.92
CA TYR A 162 -2.80 -6.01 8.23
C TYR A 162 -1.74 -6.48 9.22
N GLU A 163 -1.00 -7.52 8.88
CA GLU A 163 0.28 -7.80 9.52
C GLU A 163 1.24 -6.68 9.11
N CYS A 164 1.83 -5.98 10.09
CA CYS A 164 2.76 -4.89 9.82
C CYS A 164 4.03 -5.09 10.63
N ASN A 165 5.16 -5.06 9.96
CA ASN A 165 6.49 -5.38 10.40
C ASN A 165 7.46 -4.22 10.07
N ILE A 166 8.74 -4.33 10.44
CA ILE A 166 9.74 -3.30 10.23
C ILE A 166 10.87 -3.85 9.36
N TYR A 167 11.24 -3.06 8.32
CA TYR A 167 12.54 -3.18 7.65
C TYR A 167 13.45 -2.05 8.09
N SER A 168 14.72 -2.37 8.22
CA SER A 168 15.80 -1.40 8.44
C SER A 168 17.15 -2.06 8.20
N ASN A 169 18.23 -1.29 8.13
CA ASN A 169 19.56 -1.84 8.26
C ASN A 169 19.99 -1.95 9.73
N THR A 170 21.05 -2.71 10.00
CA THR A 170 21.55 -2.95 11.37
C THR A 170 21.97 -1.69 12.12
N ASP A 171 22.50 -0.68 11.43
CA ASP A 171 22.89 0.58 12.06
C ASP A 171 21.67 1.33 12.60
N TRP A 172 20.62 1.43 11.78
CA TRP A 172 19.35 2.03 12.18
C TRP A 172 18.70 1.27 13.33
N TYR A 173 18.68 -0.04 13.28
CA TYR A 173 18.15 -0.89 14.34
C TYR A 173 18.81 -0.58 15.69
N LEU A 174 20.11 -0.33 15.70
CA LEU A 174 20.88 -0.06 16.93
C LEU A 174 20.75 1.39 17.40
N HIS A 175 20.69 2.34 16.48
CA HIS A 175 20.97 3.75 16.81
C HIS A 175 19.80 4.72 16.59
N TYR A 176 18.82 4.42 15.71
CA TYR A 176 17.85 5.44 15.28
C TYR A 176 16.41 5.22 15.71
N PHE A 177 16.07 4.08 16.29
CA PHE A 177 14.75 3.83 16.92
C PHE A 177 14.89 2.88 18.11
N TYR A 178 13.78 2.64 18.82
CA TYR A 178 13.70 1.69 19.94
C TYR A 178 13.06 0.38 19.47
N PRO A 179 13.84 -0.67 19.12
CA PRO A 179 13.30 -1.91 18.54
C PRO A 179 12.31 -2.63 19.45
N GLN A 180 12.52 -2.57 20.76
CA GLN A 180 11.67 -3.25 21.73
C GLN A 180 10.20 -2.81 21.62
N GLU A 181 9.94 -1.53 21.35
CA GLU A 181 8.57 -1.03 21.22
C GLU A 181 7.83 -1.62 20.00
N PHE A 182 8.55 -1.95 18.95
CA PHE A 182 7.98 -2.67 17.80
C PHE A 182 7.79 -4.15 18.08
N ILE A 183 8.72 -4.78 18.82
CA ILE A 183 8.59 -6.16 19.29
C ILE A 183 7.34 -6.30 20.19
N ASP A 184 7.13 -5.36 21.11
CA ASP A 184 5.97 -5.31 22.00
C ASP A 184 4.63 -5.16 21.25
N LEU A 185 4.68 -4.54 20.05
CA LEU A 185 3.56 -4.49 19.12
C LEU A 185 3.41 -5.77 18.26
N GLY A 186 4.27 -6.78 18.45
CA GLY A 186 4.28 -8.02 17.69
C GLY A 186 4.78 -7.84 16.25
N CYS A 187 5.69 -6.88 16.00
CA CYS A 187 6.35 -6.76 14.71
C CYS A 187 7.52 -7.73 14.61
N LYS A 188 7.70 -8.28 13.43
CA LYS A 188 8.92 -8.98 13.02
C LYS A 188 9.88 -7.99 12.37
N PHE A 189 11.16 -8.34 12.34
CA PHE A 189 12.18 -7.51 11.70
C PHE A 189 12.73 -8.15 10.44
N TRP A 190 12.83 -7.37 9.39
CA TRP A 190 13.59 -7.63 8.19
C TRP A 190 14.81 -6.70 8.24
N LEU A 191 16.02 -7.27 8.42
CA LEU A 191 17.23 -6.50 8.66
C LEU A 191 18.24 -6.67 7.52
N ALA A 192 18.73 -5.55 7.00
CA ALA A 192 19.81 -5.53 6.02
C ALA A 192 21.19 -5.52 6.69
N ALA A 193 22.06 -6.39 6.21
CA ALA A 193 23.47 -6.41 6.57
C ALA A 193 24.26 -7.15 5.47
N TYR A 194 24.90 -6.41 4.57
CA TYR A 194 25.50 -6.95 3.34
C TYR A 194 26.95 -7.41 3.51
N GLY A 195 27.66 -6.92 4.55
CA GLY A 195 29.08 -7.17 4.67
C GLY A 195 29.86 -6.68 3.45
N ARG A 196 30.54 -7.60 2.76
CA ARG A 196 31.28 -7.30 1.52
C ARG A 196 30.41 -7.14 0.28
N ASP A 197 29.13 -7.44 0.39
CA ASP A 197 28.13 -7.35 -0.68
C ASP A 197 28.57 -8.03 -2.00
N THR A 198 28.79 -9.33 -1.93
CA THR A 198 29.30 -10.15 -3.04
C THR A 198 28.25 -10.93 -3.80
N GLY A 199 26.97 -10.77 -3.47
CA GLY A 199 25.87 -11.54 -4.07
C GLY A 199 25.58 -12.86 -3.36
N VAL A 200 26.42 -13.27 -2.40
CA VAL A 200 26.25 -14.49 -1.60
C VAL A 200 26.23 -14.18 -0.11
N PRO A 201 25.47 -14.93 0.71
CA PRO A 201 25.38 -14.69 2.14
C PRO A 201 26.74 -15.01 2.83
N ASP A 202 27.18 -14.09 3.66
CA ASP A 202 28.34 -14.29 4.52
C ASP A 202 27.86 -14.25 5.98
N MET A 203 27.76 -15.42 6.61
CA MET A 203 27.19 -15.60 7.95
C MET A 203 27.90 -14.77 9.06
N ARG A 204 29.11 -14.27 8.81
CA ARG A 204 29.82 -13.37 9.73
C ARG A 204 29.12 -12.03 9.86
N TYR A 205 28.32 -11.62 8.87
CA TYR A 205 27.60 -10.36 8.83
C TYR A 205 26.11 -10.53 9.11
N LYS A 206 25.64 -11.75 9.41
CA LYS A 206 24.27 -11.95 9.85
C LYS A 206 23.97 -11.05 11.06
N PRO A 207 22.84 -10.32 11.08
CA PRO A 207 22.51 -9.36 12.15
C PRO A 207 22.48 -9.96 13.55
N ASN A 208 21.98 -11.20 13.72
CA ASN A 208 21.81 -11.89 15.01
C ASN A 208 21.07 -11.05 16.06
N LYS A 209 19.98 -10.41 15.63
CA LYS A 209 19.08 -9.56 16.44
C LYS A 209 17.68 -10.15 16.59
N GLY A 210 17.51 -11.44 16.23
CA GLY A 210 16.19 -12.06 16.17
C GLY A 210 15.41 -11.68 14.91
N GLU A 211 16.13 -11.33 13.86
CA GLU A 211 15.52 -11.01 12.56
C GLU A 211 14.73 -12.19 12.01
N TYR A 212 13.55 -11.88 11.45
CA TYR A 212 12.74 -12.82 10.72
C TYR A 212 13.19 -12.99 9.27
N ILE A 213 13.72 -11.90 8.69
CA ILE A 213 14.32 -11.88 7.35
C ILE A 213 15.66 -11.15 7.44
N TRP A 214 16.66 -11.68 6.77
CA TRP A 214 17.96 -11.04 6.57
C TRP A 214 18.15 -10.72 5.09
N GLN A 215 18.25 -9.42 4.75
CA GLN A 215 18.68 -8.98 3.43
C GLN A 215 20.22 -8.96 3.42
N TYR A 216 20.81 -9.86 2.68
CA TYR A 216 22.25 -10.13 2.78
C TYR A 216 23.08 -9.52 1.65
N THR A 217 22.44 -9.03 0.58
CA THR A 217 23.16 -8.43 -0.56
C THR A 217 22.23 -7.54 -1.39
N SER A 218 22.79 -6.49 -2.00
CA SER A 218 22.17 -5.70 -3.06
C SER A 218 22.70 -6.07 -4.47
N LYS A 219 23.55 -7.08 -4.57
CA LYS A 219 24.23 -7.50 -5.81
C LYS A 219 23.90 -8.91 -6.24
N GLY A 220 22.76 -9.43 -5.80
CA GLY A 220 22.26 -10.72 -6.20
C GLY A 220 21.96 -10.81 -7.70
N ARG A 221 21.94 -12.04 -8.21
CA ARG A 221 21.50 -12.36 -9.57
C ARG A 221 20.47 -13.47 -9.49
N VAL A 222 19.35 -13.26 -10.17
CA VAL A 222 18.25 -14.23 -10.25
C VAL A 222 17.81 -14.33 -11.70
N ASP A 223 17.73 -15.56 -12.20
CA ASP A 223 17.21 -15.77 -13.54
C ASP A 223 15.75 -15.26 -13.63
N GLY A 224 15.46 -14.46 -14.66
CA GLY A 224 14.17 -13.77 -14.81
C GLY A 224 14.16 -12.33 -14.31
N VAL A 225 15.27 -11.84 -13.71
CA VAL A 225 15.46 -10.43 -13.32
C VAL A 225 16.65 -9.86 -14.04
N ASP A 226 16.49 -8.71 -14.69
CA ASP A 226 17.58 -8.01 -15.35
C ASP A 226 18.38 -7.19 -14.33
N GLY A 227 19.70 -7.34 -14.33
CA GLY A 227 20.59 -6.60 -13.45
C GLY A 227 20.70 -7.16 -12.03
N ASN A 228 21.06 -6.30 -11.08
CA ASN A 228 21.16 -6.65 -9.67
C ASN A 228 19.80 -6.68 -9.01
N VAL A 229 19.66 -7.56 -8.03
CA VAL A 229 18.47 -7.67 -7.18
C VAL A 229 18.90 -7.96 -5.75
N ASP A 230 18.17 -7.39 -4.80
CA ASP A 230 18.36 -7.64 -3.38
C ASP A 230 17.90 -9.04 -3.03
N LEU A 231 18.72 -9.77 -2.25
CA LEU A 231 18.42 -11.14 -1.87
C LEU A 231 18.31 -11.29 -0.35
N ASP A 232 17.38 -12.16 0.03
CA ASP A 232 16.92 -12.34 1.38
C ASP A 232 16.97 -13.80 1.83
N ILE A 233 17.15 -13.99 3.14
CA ILE A 233 16.94 -15.28 3.81
C ILE A 233 15.85 -15.09 4.87
N MET A 234 14.76 -15.84 4.79
CA MET A 234 13.70 -15.87 5.79
C MET A 234 13.88 -17.05 6.73
N TYR A 235 13.81 -16.81 8.03
CA TYR A 235 13.97 -17.79 9.11
C TYR A 235 12.61 -18.28 9.65
N GLY A 236 11.63 -18.44 8.78
CA GLY A 236 10.29 -18.87 9.16
C GLY A 236 9.44 -19.23 7.97
N THR A 237 8.16 -19.41 8.20
CA THR A 237 7.20 -19.70 7.13
C THR A 237 6.65 -18.40 6.55
N PRO A 238 6.68 -18.19 5.23
CA PRO A 238 6.04 -17.02 4.62
C PRO A 238 4.55 -17.05 4.91
N SER A 239 3.98 -15.87 5.15
CA SER A 239 2.53 -15.75 5.21
C SER A 239 1.96 -16.15 3.85
N VAL A 240 1.02 -17.09 3.84
CA VAL A 240 0.30 -17.44 2.62
C VAL A 240 -0.48 -16.20 2.20
N ASN A 241 -0.31 -15.75 0.96
CA ASN A 241 -1.13 -14.67 0.45
C ASN A 241 -2.58 -15.13 0.46
N PRO A 242 -3.46 -14.46 1.20
CA PRO A 242 -4.87 -14.77 1.14
C PRO A 242 -5.33 -14.71 -0.32
N GLU A 243 -6.32 -15.49 -0.68
CA GLU A 243 -7.01 -15.28 -1.95
C GLU A 243 -7.35 -13.79 -2.07
N ASP A 244 -7.15 -13.20 -3.26
CA ASP A 244 -7.69 -11.87 -3.52
C ASP A 244 -9.13 -11.87 -3.03
N PRO A 245 -9.59 -10.78 -2.44
CA PRO A 245 -11.01 -10.63 -2.25
C PRO A 245 -11.61 -11.01 -3.61
N LYS A 246 -12.44 -12.07 -3.63
CA LYS A 246 -13.06 -12.53 -4.88
C LYS A 246 -13.48 -11.29 -5.63
N PRO A 247 -13.17 -11.15 -6.95
CA PRO A 247 -13.66 -10.02 -7.70
C PRO A 247 -15.10 -9.87 -7.22
N VAL A 248 -15.39 -8.78 -6.53
CA VAL A 248 -16.78 -8.44 -6.28
C VAL A 248 -17.28 -8.43 -7.71
N GLU A 249 -18.03 -9.45 -8.10
CA GLU A 249 -18.74 -9.44 -9.40
C GLU A 249 -19.23 -8.02 -9.50
N PRO A 250 -19.03 -7.31 -10.66
CA PRO A 250 -19.46 -5.93 -10.74
C PRO A 250 -20.83 -5.97 -10.10
N ILE A 251 -20.94 -5.34 -8.92
CA ILE A 251 -22.18 -5.34 -8.17
C ILE A 251 -23.10 -4.73 -9.21
N THR A 252 -23.83 -5.57 -9.89
CA THR A 252 -25.06 -5.13 -10.54
C THR A 252 -25.71 -4.38 -9.40
N PRO A 253 -25.83 -3.02 -9.49
CA PRO A 253 -26.27 -2.27 -8.33
C PRO A 253 -27.46 -3.04 -7.81
N GLU A 254 -27.32 -3.62 -6.59
CA GLU A 254 -28.47 -4.25 -5.98
C GLU A 254 -29.58 -3.23 -6.12
N PRO A 255 -30.75 -3.64 -6.60
CA PRO A 255 -31.86 -2.72 -6.70
C PRO A 255 -31.88 -2.00 -5.36
N ILE A 256 -31.70 -0.67 -5.36
CA ILE A 256 -31.72 0.16 -4.17
C ILE A 256 -32.91 -0.32 -3.39
N GLU A 257 -32.67 -0.91 -2.18
CA GLU A 257 -33.78 -1.35 -1.36
C GLU A 257 -34.80 -0.21 -1.29
N PRO A 258 -36.09 -0.46 -1.48
CA PRO A 258 -37.08 0.60 -1.42
C PRO A 258 -36.91 1.34 -0.09
N GLY A 259 -36.46 2.60 -0.13
CA GLY A 259 -36.21 3.41 1.07
C GLY A 259 -34.89 4.20 1.10
N LYS A 260 -33.93 3.97 0.19
CA LYS A 260 -32.72 4.80 0.05
C LYS A 260 -32.91 5.79 -1.09
N ALA A 261 -33.05 7.06 -0.78
CA ALA A 261 -33.10 8.10 -1.81
C ALA A 261 -31.71 8.20 -2.48
N SER A 262 -31.65 8.09 -3.80
CA SER A 262 -30.47 8.36 -4.60
C SER A 262 -30.16 9.86 -4.55
N VAL A 263 -29.11 10.26 -3.84
CA VAL A 263 -28.66 11.64 -3.75
C VAL A 263 -27.21 11.72 -4.18
N GLU A 264 -26.98 12.08 -5.45
CA GLU A 264 -25.61 12.37 -5.91
C GLU A 264 -25.28 13.83 -5.68
N LYS A 265 -24.35 14.10 -4.76
CA LYS A 265 -23.78 15.44 -4.52
C LYS A 265 -22.40 15.36 -3.89
N MET A 266 -21.68 16.46 -3.94
CA MET A 266 -20.47 16.65 -3.15
C MET A 266 -20.77 17.52 -1.94
N VAL A 267 -20.15 17.20 -0.82
CA VAL A 267 -20.29 17.95 0.42
C VAL A 267 -18.92 18.32 0.99
N LYS A 268 -18.88 19.42 1.72
CA LYS A 268 -17.71 19.88 2.46
C LYS A 268 -17.93 19.67 3.96
N ILE A 269 -16.93 19.14 4.63
CA ILE A 269 -16.95 18.96 6.08
C ILE A 269 -16.65 20.31 6.74
N THR A 270 -17.62 20.84 7.48
CA THR A 270 -17.55 22.14 8.19
C THR A 270 -17.19 21.96 9.67
N ALA A 271 -17.41 20.79 10.25
CA ALA A 271 -17.01 20.49 11.62
C ALA A 271 -15.50 20.65 11.81
N SER A 272 -15.07 21.46 12.79
CA SER A 272 -13.65 21.73 13.07
C SER A 272 -12.87 20.48 13.50
N SER A 273 -13.54 19.51 14.14
CA SER A 273 -12.97 18.20 14.51
C SER A 273 -13.03 17.16 13.38
N GLY A 274 -13.66 17.49 12.23
CA GLY A 274 -14.00 16.51 11.22
C GLY A 274 -15.22 15.67 11.61
N VAL A 275 -15.51 14.63 10.80
CA VAL A 275 -16.62 13.70 11.07
C VAL A 275 -16.15 12.25 10.91
N ASN A 276 -16.67 11.34 11.73
CA ASN A 276 -16.37 9.93 11.63
C ASN A 276 -17.05 9.29 10.40
N ARG A 277 -16.33 8.42 9.74
CA ARG A 277 -16.79 7.52 8.69
C ARG A 277 -17.05 6.15 9.30
N ARG A 278 -18.22 5.56 9.02
CA ARG A 278 -18.72 4.39 9.77
C ARG A 278 -19.19 3.29 8.83
N SER A 279 -19.10 2.03 9.27
CA SER A 279 -19.61 0.87 8.54
C SER A 279 -21.13 0.69 8.65
N SER A 280 -21.78 1.38 9.59
CA SER A 280 -23.24 1.39 9.77
C SER A 280 -23.72 2.76 10.21
N PRO A 281 -25.00 3.14 9.94
CA PRO A 281 -25.55 4.45 10.28
C PRO A 281 -25.93 4.55 11.77
N SER A 282 -24.94 4.51 12.66
CA SER A 282 -25.13 4.57 14.10
C SER A 282 -23.95 5.24 14.78
N SER A 283 -24.23 6.08 15.77
CA SER A 283 -23.23 6.68 16.67
C SER A 283 -23.22 6.07 18.06
N ALA A 284 -24.03 5.04 18.32
CA ALA A 284 -24.26 4.47 19.64
C ALA A 284 -22.99 3.90 20.32
N ASN A 285 -22.02 3.47 19.53
CA ASN A 285 -20.70 3.05 20.01
C ASN A 285 -19.62 3.35 18.97
N GLY A 286 -18.36 3.37 19.37
CA GLY A 286 -17.23 3.65 18.48
C GLY A 286 -16.80 2.46 17.58
N ASN A 287 -17.36 1.29 17.75
CA ASN A 287 -16.87 0.04 17.13
C ASN A 287 -17.12 -0.01 15.61
N ASN A 288 -18.02 0.82 15.09
CA ASN A 288 -18.32 0.92 13.66
C ASN A 288 -17.55 2.04 12.95
N ILE A 289 -16.63 2.74 13.62
CA ILE A 289 -15.80 3.78 12.99
C ILE A 289 -14.74 3.10 12.13
N VAL A 290 -14.76 3.40 10.82
CA VAL A 290 -13.83 2.87 9.82
C VAL A 290 -12.85 3.93 9.30
N GLY A 291 -12.96 5.16 9.80
CA GLY A 291 -12.12 6.30 9.42
C GLY A 291 -12.80 7.61 9.71
N GLY A 292 -12.39 8.69 9.03
CA GLY A 292 -12.99 10.00 9.19
C GLY A 292 -12.70 10.94 8.02
N TYR A 293 -13.52 11.95 7.88
CA TYR A 293 -13.25 13.10 7.05
C TYR A 293 -12.80 14.26 7.93
N MET A 294 -11.66 14.85 7.61
CA MET A 294 -11.14 16.01 8.36
C MET A 294 -11.93 17.29 8.04
N ALA A 295 -11.79 18.29 8.88
CA ALA A 295 -12.27 19.64 8.60
C ALA A 295 -11.80 20.12 7.23
N GLY A 296 -12.71 20.69 6.44
CA GLY A 296 -12.45 21.15 5.07
C GLY A 296 -12.39 20.06 4.00
N ALA A 297 -12.42 18.76 4.37
CA ALA A 297 -12.45 17.67 3.42
C ALA A 297 -13.72 17.73 2.55
N ILE A 298 -13.59 17.24 1.31
CA ILE A 298 -14.71 17.14 0.37
C ILE A 298 -15.03 15.67 0.18
N ALA A 299 -16.28 15.29 0.40
CA ALA A 299 -16.78 13.92 0.23
C ALA A 299 -17.83 13.85 -0.89
N GLN A 300 -17.79 12.77 -1.66
CA GLN A 300 -18.85 12.46 -2.62
C GLN A 300 -19.91 11.61 -1.93
N VAL A 301 -21.15 12.09 -1.96
CA VAL A 301 -22.35 11.42 -1.46
C VAL A 301 -23.04 10.73 -2.63
N LYS A 302 -23.41 9.45 -2.45
CA LYS A 302 -24.21 8.68 -3.40
C LYS A 302 -25.61 8.31 -2.86
N GLY A 303 -25.87 8.58 -1.59
CA GLY A 303 -27.15 8.29 -0.97
C GLY A 303 -27.29 8.93 0.39
N ILE A 304 -28.51 8.86 0.91
CA ILE A 304 -28.88 9.28 2.26
C ILE A 304 -29.82 8.22 2.86
N THR A 305 -29.72 7.99 4.17
CA THR A 305 -30.63 7.08 4.87
C THR A 305 -32.06 7.65 4.89
N GLU A 306 -33.07 6.79 5.05
CA GLU A 306 -34.49 7.20 5.06
C GLU A 306 -34.82 8.29 6.09
N ASN A 307 -34.19 8.20 7.27
CA ASN A 307 -34.35 9.21 8.33
C ASN A 307 -33.58 10.52 8.05
N GLY A 308 -32.81 10.58 6.96
CA GLY A 308 -32.06 11.77 6.57
C GLY A 308 -30.84 12.09 7.43
N GLU A 309 -30.47 11.25 8.40
CA GLU A 309 -29.42 11.54 9.37
C GLU A 309 -28.01 11.20 8.90
N TRP A 310 -27.90 10.27 7.92
CA TRP A 310 -26.62 9.76 7.46
C TRP A 310 -26.47 9.85 5.95
N TYR A 311 -25.38 10.45 5.48
CA TYR A 311 -24.93 10.33 4.11
C TYR A 311 -24.22 8.99 3.89
N ILE A 312 -24.36 8.48 2.69
CA ILE A 312 -23.62 7.30 2.19
C ILE A 312 -22.61 7.81 1.18
N ASP A 313 -21.32 7.60 1.44
CA ASP A 313 -20.27 8.03 0.53
C ASP A 313 -20.12 7.12 -0.70
N LYS A 314 -19.22 7.49 -1.61
CA LYS A 314 -18.94 6.74 -2.84
C LYS A 314 -18.53 5.29 -2.59
N ASP A 315 -17.95 4.99 -1.43
CA ASP A 315 -17.44 3.66 -1.05
C ASP A 315 -18.45 2.85 -0.21
N GLY A 316 -19.64 3.43 0.08
CA GLY A 316 -20.73 2.77 0.81
C GLY A 316 -20.69 2.94 2.33
N TYR A 317 -19.78 3.76 2.86
CA TYR A 317 -19.73 4.05 4.28
C TYR A 317 -20.61 5.23 4.66
N TYR A 318 -20.96 5.30 5.94
CA TYR A 318 -21.88 6.29 6.50
C TYR A 318 -21.12 7.40 7.21
N PHE A 319 -21.57 8.60 7.05
CA PHE A 319 -21.14 9.74 7.86
C PHE A 319 -22.32 10.68 8.09
N THR A 320 -22.26 11.53 9.10
CA THR A 320 -23.39 12.38 9.49
C THR A 320 -23.86 13.28 8.35
N ALA A 321 -25.16 13.44 8.25
CA ALA A 321 -25.80 14.44 7.37
C ALA A 321 -26.18 15.73 8.14
N ASN A 322 -25.70 15.91 9.38
CA ASN A 322 -26.00 17.10 10.18
C ASN A 322 -25.49 18.38 9.47
N PRO A 323 -26.37 19.33 9.14
CA PRO A 323 -26.00 20.53 8.39
C PRO A 323 -25.07 21.50 9.15
N GLU A 324 -24.92 21.35 10.46
CA GLU A 324 -23.93 22.09 11.24
C GLU A 324 -22.49 21.60 10.98
N TRP A 325 -22.33 20.33 10.56
CA TRP A 325 -21.04 19.64 10.39
C TRP A 325 -20.69 19.37 8.95
N VAL A 326 -21.69 19.41 8.05
CA VAL A 326 -21.52 19.09 6.64
C VAL A 326 -22.39 20.00 5.79
N SER A 327 -21.80 20.68 4.81
CA SER A 327 -22.53 21.56 3.88
C SER A 327 -22.40 21.05 2.44
N ASP A 328 -23.38 21.38 1.59
CA ASP A 328 -23.27 21.11 0.15
C ASP A 328 -22.08 21.89 -0.42
N LEU A 329 -21.26 21.21 -1.23
CA LEU A 329 -20.15 21.83 -1.92
C LEU A 329 -20.69 22.76 -2.99
N ARG A 330 -20.37 24.04 -2.88
CA ARG A 330 -20.70 25.07 -3.86
C ARG A 330 -19.46 25.53 -4.61
N GLY A 331 -19.67 26.09 -5.78
CA GLY A 331 -18.62 26.70 -6.57
C GLY A 331 -19.08 28.05 -7.14
N SER A 332 -18.11 28.88 -7.48
CA SER A 332 -18.28 30.12 -8.21
C SER A 332 -17.32 30.21 -9.36
N VAL A 333 -17.79 30.69 -10.51
CA VAL A 333 -16.94 30.89 -11.69
C VAL A 333 -15.92 32.00 -11.43
N ASN A 334 -14.65 31.76 -11.73
CA ASN A 334 -13.53 32.68 -11.54
C ASN A 334 -12.89 33.15 -12.87
N CYS A 335 -13.63 33.07 -13.96
CA CYS A 335 -13.24 33.56 -15.27
C CYS A 335 -14.41 34.27 -15.94
N SER A 336 -14.15 35.12 -16.96
CA SER A 336 -15.17 35.94 -17.62
C SER A 336 -16.29 35.13 -18.28
N ALA A 337 -15.98 33.92 -18.81
CA ALA A 337 -16.97 33.04 -19.43
C ALA A 337 -16.54 31.60 -19.32
N LEU A 338 -17.43 30.72 -18.88
CA LEU A 338 -17.19 29.29 -18.72
C LEU A 338 -18.29 28.48 -19.41
N ASN A 339 -17.89 27.57 -20.29
CA ASN A 339 -18.83 26.68 -20.96
C ASN A 339 -19.26 25.54 -20.06
N VAL A 340 -20.56 25.33 -19.96
CA VAL A 340 -21.19 24.12 -19.39
C VAL A 340 -21.43 23.15 -20.51
N ARG A 341 -20.91 21.92 -20.40
CA ARG A 341 -20.84 20.94 -21.48
C ARG A 341 -21.60 19.65 -21.15
N ARG A 342 -21.99 18.89 -22.17
CA ARG A 342 -22.67 17.59 -21.99
C ARG A 342 -21.77 16.50 -21.45
N GLN A 343 -20.48 16.54 -21.80
CA GLN A 343 -19.48 15.53 -21.41
C GLN A 343 -18.21 16.24 -20.86
N PRO A 344 -17.39 15.58 -20.03
CA PRO A 344 -16.17 16.12 -19.44
C PRO A 344 -15.01 16.18 -20.46
N THR A 345 -15.24 16.86 -21.57
CA THR A 345 -14.24 17.08 -22.64
C THR A 345 -14.49 18.39 -23.35
N THR A 346 -13.42 19.03 -23.83
CA THR A 346 -13.49 20.29 -24.58
C THR A 346 -14.15 20.16 -25.97
N SER A 347 -14.24 18.97 -26.53
CA SER A 347 -14.91 18.68 -27.80
C SER A 347 -16.40 18.42 -27.67
N SER A 348 -16.94 18.32 -26.45
CA SER A 348 -18.37 18.08 -26.22
C SER A 348 -19.21 19.32 -26.49
N ASP A 349 -20.49 19.10 -26.85
CA ASP A 349 -21.47 20.16 -27.03
C ASP A 349 -21.58 21.06 -25.80
N ILE A 350 -21.70 22.35 -26.06
CA ILE A 350 -21.97 23.37 -25.05
C ILE A 350 -23.46 23.43 -24.78
N ILE A 351 -23.86 23.23 -23.54
CA ILE A 351 -25.27 23.38 -23.10
C ILE A 351 -25.59 24.87 -22.90
N THR A 352 -24.69 25.57 -22.23
CA THR A 352 -24.78 27.01 -21.95
C THR A 352 -23.41 27.57 -21.60
N THR A 353 -23.29 28.91 -21.61
CA THR A 353 -22.12 29.62 -21.11
C THR A 353 -22.52 30.45 -19.89
N ILE A 354 -21.69 30.41 -18.86
CA ILE A 354 -21.93 31.13 -17.59
C ILE A 354 -20.80 32.12 -17.33
N SER A 355 -21.12 33.23 -16.70
CA SER A 355 -20.20 34.34 -16.42
C SER A 355 -19.53 34.22 -15.05
N GLU A 356 -18.49 35.01 -14.84
CA GLU A 356 -17.81 35.19 -13.57
C GLU A 356 -18.81 35.45 -12.41
N GLY A 357 -18.51 34.86 -11.25
CA GLY A 357 -19.38 34.97 -10.07
C GLY A 357 -20.60 34.06 -10.09
N THR A 358 -20.96 33.43 -11.21
CA THR A 358 -22.08 32.46 -11.25
C THR A 358 -21.87 31.35 -10.23
N LYS A 359 -22.82 31.22 -9.31
CA LYS A 359 -22.81 30.20 -8.25
C LYS A 359 -23.48 28.93 -8.72
N MET A 360 -22.94 27.76 -8.28
CA MET A 360 -23.44 26.43 -8.61
C MET A 360 -23.28 25.46 -7.46
N MET A 361 -24.07 24.40 -7.45
CA MET A 361 -23.83 23.21 -6.63
C MET A 361 -22.90 22.26 -7.38
N VAL A 362 -21.91 21.69 -6.71
CA VAL A 362 -21.03 20.68 -7.28
C VAL A 362 -21.58 19.31 -6.92
N LEU A 363 -21.94 18.53 -7.94
CA LEU A 363 -22.55 17.22 -7.79
C LEU A 363 -21.53 16.10 -7.82
N LYS A 364 -20.52 16.20 -8.70
CA LYS A 364 -19.52 15.16 -8.92
C LYS A 364 -18.21 15.76 -9.43
N LYS A 365 -17.08 15.08 -9.15
CA LYS A 365 -15.78 15.40 -9.74
C LYS A 365 -15.31 14.23 -10.59
N GLU A 366 -14.96 14.49 -11.86
CA GLU A 366 -14.37 13.55 -12.79
C GLU A 366 -13.07 14.11 -13.35
N LYS A 367 -11.92 13.61 -12.86
CA LYS A 367 -10.59 14.15 -13.20
C LYS A 367 -10.52 15.66 -12.98
N SER A 368 -10.33 16.44 -14.03
CA SER A 368 -10.28 17.92 -13.99
C SER A 368 -11.63 18.61 -14.21
N TRP A 369 -12.73 17.87 -14.29
CA TRP A 369 -14.06 18.39 -14.55
C TRP A 369 -14.95 18.24 -13.33
N TYR A 370 -15.87 19.22 -13.16
CA TYR A 370 -16.97 19.13 -12.19
C TYR A 370 -18.30 18.98 -12.94
N TYR A 371 -19.12 18.03 -12.51
CA TYR A 371 -20.52 17.99 -12.88
C TYR A 371 -21.28 18.86 -11.89
N ILE A 372 -22.00 19.86 -12.42
CA ILE A 372 -22.59 20.93 -11.61
C ILE A 372 -24.10 21.05 -11.88
N LYS A 373 -24.80 21.71 -10.93
CA LYS A 373 -26.18 22.17 -11.08
C LYS A 373 -26.25 23.66 -10.82
N LEU A 374 -26.77 24.40 -11.80
CA LEU A 374 -27.05 25.84 -11.70
C LEU A 374 -28.36 26.11 -10.95
N GLY A 375 -28.55 27.32 -10.50
CA GLY A 375 -29.81 27.77 -9.87
C GLY A 375 -31.01 27.63 -10.80
N SER A 376 -30.83 27.68 -12.11
CA SER A 376 -31.86 27.40 -13.13
C SER A 376 -32.29 25.93 -13.21
N GLY A 377 -31.59 25.02 -12.52
CA GLY A 377 -31.77 23.57 -12.66
C GLY A 377 -30.94 22.93 -13.74
N THR A 378 -30.27 23.72 -14.63
CA THR A 378 -29.39 23.19 -15.68
C THR A 378 -28.21 22.44 -15.07
N THR A 379 -27.92 21.25 -15.60
CA THR A 379 -26.78 20.43 -15.21
C THR A 379 -25.81 20.24 -16.38
N GLY A 380 -24.51 20.04 -16.07
CA GLY A 380 -23.50 19.78 -17.07
C GLY A 380 -22.10 19.83 -16.48
N TYR A 381 -21.10 19.62 -17.33
CA TYR A 381 -19.71 19.60 -16.95
C TYR A 381 -19.01 20.94 -17.19
N VAL A 382 -18.22 21.38 -16.22
CA VAL A 382 -17.39 22.57 -16.29
C VAL A 382 -15.94 22.20 -15.95
N TYR A 383 -14.98 22.90 -16.53
CA TYR A 383 -13.57 22.63 -16.24
C TYR A 383 -13.17 23.24 -14.90
N GLY A 384 -12.62 22.40 -14.01
CA GLY A 384 -12.45 22.71 -12.58
C GLY A 384 -11.49 23.85 -12.28
N SER A 385 -10.51 24.14 -13.15
CA SER A 385 -9.58 25.26 -12.97
C SER A 385 -10.25 26.63 -13.02
N TYR A 386 -11.47 26.72 -13.54
CA TYR A 386 -12.24 27.96 -13.65
C TYR A 386 -13.33 28.08 -12.60
N ILE A 387 -13.22 27.28 -11.53
CA ILE A 387 -14.17 27.30 -10.42
C ILE A 387 -13.42 27.38 -9.09
N THR A 388 -13.82 28.31 -8.26
CA THR A 388 -13.45 28.36 -6.84
C THR A 388 -14.56 27.68 -6.03
N THR A 389 -14.20 26.59 -5.30
CA THR A 389 -15.15 25.86 -4.44
C THR A 389 -15.10 26.36 -3.00
N PHE A 390 -16.25 26.34 -2.31
CA PHE A 390 -16.41 26.80 -0.92
C PHE A 390 -17.48 26.03 -0.16
#